data_97895ead19f6266bb8214f2e378ca712
#
_entry.id   97895ead19f6266bb8214f2e378ca712
#
_cell.length_a   1.000
_cell.length_b   1.000
_cell.length_c   1.000
_cell.angle_alpha   90.00
_cell.angle_beta   90.00
_cell.angle_gamma   90.00
#
_symmetry.space_group_name_H-M   'P 1'
#
loop_
_entity.id
_entity.type
_entity.pdbx_description
1 polymer ?
#
loop_
_entity_poly.entity_id
_entity_poly.type
_entity_poly.pdbx_seq_one_letter_code
_entity_poly.pdbx_strand_id
1 'polypeptide(L)'
;MKRIAYLSILLLAAFVVLFVPAVVGAQEDQGAVPVSAYDGYFDPADITVPSGTTVMWTNEGEMPHTVTAHDGSFASPVLYPGESYWVTFYEPGTYTYQCSDSMQGSVTVI
;
A
#
# COMPACT_ATOMS: atom_id res chain seq x y z
N MET A 1 4.07 -28.45 44.93
CA MET A 1 3.91 -28.28 44.61
C MET A 1 3.80 -28.03 43.82
N LYS A 2 3.59 -28.16 43.83
CA LYS A 2 3.36 -27.97 43.08
C LYS A 2 3.27 -27.29 42.22
N ARG A 3 3.25 -27.16 42.26
CA ARG A 3 3.04 -26.51 41.49
C ARG A 3 3.37 -26.05 40.51
N ILE A 4 3.78 -26.22 40.51
CA ILE A 4 4.06 -25.91 39.70
C ILE A 4 4.00 -25.72 38.62
N ALA A 5 3.76 -25.92 38.72
CA ALA A 5 3.70 -25.88 37.80
C ALA A 5 3.43 -25.22 36.78
N TYR A 6 3.06 -25.19 37.05
CA TYR A 6 2.73 -24.72 36.20
C TYR A 6 2.95 -23.93 35.32
N LEU A 7 3.15 -23.89 35.46
CA LEU A 7 3.36 -23.35 34.77
C LEU A 7 3.55 -23.07 33.74
N SER A 8 3.64 -23.38 34.04
CA SER A 8 3.86 -23.29 33.19
C SER A 8 3.64 -22.95 32.10
N ILE A 9 3.30 -23.09 32.26
CA ILE A 9 3.03 -22.90 31.36
C ILE A 9 2.97 -22.15 30.46
N LEU A 10 2.87 -22.05 30.76
CA LEU A 10 2.78 -21.51 30.07
C LEU A 10 3.07 -21.08 29.17
N LEU A 11 3.17 -21.29 29.34
CA LEU A 11 3.44 -21.10 28.61
C LEU A 11 3.43 -20.84 27.60
N LEU A 12 3.25 -21.03 27.69
CA LEU A 12 3.22 -20.99 26.83
C LEU A 12 3.07 -20.45 25.95
N ALA A 13 3.00 -20.48 26.31
CA ALA A 13 2.85 -20.14 25.62
C ALA A 13 2.96 -19.54 24.81
N ALA A 14 2.97 -19.66 25.02
CA ALA A 14 3.11 -19.30 24.44
C ALA A 14 3.22 -18.83 23.57
N PHE A 15 3.05 -19.09 23.43
CA PHE A 15 3.15 -18.84 22.71
C PHE A 15 3.14 -18.40 21.81
N VAL A 16 3.08 -18.66 21.98
CA VAL A 16 2.98 -18.48 21.23
C VAL A 16 2.83 -17.76 20.40
N VAL A 17 2.75 -17.83 20.63
CA VAL A 17 2.62 -17.33 20.01
C VAL A 17 2.75 -16.75 19.18
N LEU A 18 2.75 -16.86 19.15
CA LEU A 18 2.87 -16.54 18.48
C LEU A 18 2.92 -16.10 17.70
N PHE A 19 2.75 -16.19 17.57
CA PHE A 19 2.75 -15.92 16.84
C PHE A 19 2.63 -15.33 16.10
N VAL A 20 2.51 -15.42 16.10
CA VAL A 20 2.24 -15.03 15.51
C VAL A 20 2.22 -14.29 14.85
N PRO A 21 2.27 -14.35 14.98
CA PRO A 21 2.16 -13.68 14.36
C PRO A 21 2.25 -13.06 13.56
N ALA A 22 2.28 -13.18 13.63
CA ALA A 22 2.27 -12.73 13.09
C ALA A 22 2.13 -12.35 12.31
N VAL A 23 2.02 -12.55 12.19
CA VAL A 23 1.78 -12.27 11.63
C VAL A 23 1.33 -11.71 11.16
N VAL A 24 1.00 -11.85 11.12
CA VAL A 24 0.39 -11.16 10.87
C VAL A 24 0.45 -9.96 10.56
N GLY A 25 0.38 -9.69 11.13
CA GLY A 25 0.38 -8.40 11.13
C GLY A 25 1.01 -7.85 10.09
N ALA A 26 1.56 -7.82 10.12
CA ALA A 26 2.25 -7.39 9.15
C ALA A 26 1.64 -7.51 7.90
N GLN A 27 0.80 -8.27 7.66
CA GLN A 27 0.44 -8.39 6.40
C GLN A 27 -0.49 -7.42 5.92
N GLU A 28 -1.17 -6.77 6.73
CA GLU A 28 -2.06 -5.88 6.21
C GLU A 28 -1.46 -4.73 5.61
N ASP A 29 -0.44 -4.27 6.14
CA ASP A 29 0.10 -3.15 5.50
C ASP A 29 0.76 -3.54 4.30
N GLN A 30 1.12 -4.76 4.19
CA GLN A 30 1.67 -5.09 2.99
C GLN A 30 0.67 -5.27 1.97
N GLY A 31 -0.57 -5.10 2.25
CA GLY A 31 -1.55 -5.04 1.22
C GLY A 31 -1.41 -3.86 0.29
N ALA A 32 -0.74 -2.81 0.71
CA ALA A 32 -0.57 -1.63 -0.13
C ALA A 32 0.61 -1.81 -1.07
N VAL A 33 0.36 -1.58 -2.36
CA VAL A 33 1.40 -1.63 -3.37
C VAL A 33 1.96 -0.23 -3.55
N PRO A 34 3.25 -0.02 -3.34
CA PRO A 34 3.80 1.32 -3.40
C PRO A 34 4.14 1.77 -4.81
N VAL A 35 3.87 3.03 -5.10
CA VAL A 35 4.31 3.71 -6.31
C VAL A 35 4.96 4.99 -5.85
N SER A 36 6.16 5.26 -6.33
CA SER A 36 6.85 6.49 -6.00
C SER A 36 6.59 7.54 -7.07
N ALA A 37 6.27 8.74 -6.65
CA ALA A 37 6.13 9.87 -7.55
C ALA A 37 7.39 10.73 -7.42
N TYR A 38 8.26 10.63 -8.41
CA TYR A 38 9.44 11.47 -8.48
C TYR A 38 9.14 12.71 -9.31
N ASP A 39 10.09 13.62 -9.36
CA ASP A 39 9.90 14.80 -10.19
C ASP A 39 10.09 14.39 -11.64
N GLY A 40 8.99 14.23 -12.36
CA GLY A 40 9.01 13.87 -13.77
C GLY A 40 8.51 12.49 -14.12
N TYR A 41 8.36 11.56 -13.18
CA TYR A 41 7.89 10.22 -13.52
C TYR A 41 7.38 9.48 -12.29
N PHE A 42 6.56 8.45 -12.53
CA PHE A 42 6.14 7.49 -11.50
C PHE A 42 6.96 6.22 -11.64
N ASP A 43 7.28 5.59 -10.51
CA ASP A 43 8.05 4.36 -10.50
C ASP A 43 7.48 3.38 -9.47
N PRO A 44 7.00 2.22 -9.89
CA PRO A 44 6.82 1.79 -11.28
C PRO A 44 5.70 2.56 -11.96
N ALA A 45 5.83 2.80 -13.26
CA ALA A 45 4.84 3.58 -13.99
C ALA A 45 3.57 2.77 -14.24
N ASP A 46 3.72 1.49 -14.55
CA ASP A 46 2.58 0.63 -14.88
C ASP A 46 2.62 -0.59 -13.98
N ILE A 47 1.49 -0.87 -13.31
CA ILE A 47 1.39 -2.01 -12.42
C ILE A 47 0.13 -2.79 -12.72
N THR A 48 0.15 -4.08 -12.39
CA THR A 48 -1.00 -4.97 -12.49
C THR A 48 -1.24 -5.57 -11.12
N VAL A 49 -2.45 -5.46 -10.62
CA VAL A 49 -2.79 -5.90 -9.26
C VAL A 49 -4.11 -6.66 -9.28
N PRO A 50 -4.33 -7.56 -8.33
CA PRO A 50 -5.64 -8.22 -8.21
C PRO A 50 -6.68 -7.26 -7.62
N SER A 51 -7.93 -7.53 -7.92
CA SER A 51 -9.06 -6.79 -7.34
C SER A 51 -8.98 -6.81 -5.83
N GLY A 52 -9.26 -5.67 -5.21
CA GLY A 52 -9.17 -5.51 -3.76
C GLY A 52 -7.83 -4.96 -3.28
N THR A 53 -6.90 -4.70 -4.19
CA THR A 53 -5.58 -4.18 -3.83
C THR A 53 -5.64 -2.68 -3.58
N THR A 54 -4.93 -2.25 -2.57
CA THR A 54 -4.71 -0.83 -2.29
C THR A 54 -3.37 -0.42 -2.87
N VAL A 55 -3.36 0.67 -3.62
CA VAL A 55 -2.14 1.26 -4.17
C VAL A 55 -1.85 2.52 -3.40
N MET A 56 -0.59 2.73 -3.03
CA MET A 56 -0.16 3.89 -2.28
C MET A 56 0.86 4.66 -3.10
N TRP A 57 0.52 5.88 -3.44
CA TRP A 57 1.47 6.79 -4.10
C TRP A 57 2.13 7.65 -3.04
N THR A 58 3.43 7.77 -3.08
CA THR A 58 4.17 8.63 -2.17
C THR A 58 5.01 9.60 -2.98
N ASN A 59 4.95 10.87 -2.64
CA ASN A 59 5.80 11.87 -3.29
C ASN A 59 7.22 11.72 -2.74
N GLU A 60 8.09 11.17 -3.59
CA GLU A 60 9.50 10.97 -3.26
C GLU A 60 10.37 12.04 -3.93
N GLY A 61 9.75 13.00 -4.59
CA GLY A 61 10.46 14.09 -5.23
C GLY A 61 10.59 15.29 -4.32
N GLU A 62 10.95 16.41 -4.91
CA GLU A 62 11.11 17.66 -4.17
C GLU A 62 10.03 18.67 -4.49
N MET A 63 9.24 18.43 -5.52
CA MET A 63 8.17 19.33 -5.94
C MET A 63 6.81 18.74 -5.58
N PRO A 64 5.77 19.59 -5.48
CA PRO A 64 4.41 19.06 -5.23
C PRO A 64 3.91 18.27 -6.44
N HIS A 65 3.15 17.21 -6.18
CA HIS A 65 2.58 16.38 -7.23
C HIS A 65 1.13 16.03 -6.91
N THR A 66 0.36 15.68 -7.94
CA THR A 66 -0.98 15.13 -7.78
C THR A 66 -1.06 13.80 -8.51
N VAL A 67 -2.06 13.01 -8.16
CA VAL A 67 -2.36 11.74 -8.84
C VAL A 67 -3.82 11.83 -9.26
N THR A 68 -4.06 11.95 -10.57
CA THR A 68 -5.41 12.17 -11.08
C THR A 68 -5.71 11.17 -12.17
N ALA A 69 -6.77 10.38 -11.99
CA ALA A 69 -7.19 9.43 -13.01
C ALA A 69 -7.77 10.17 -14.20
N HIS A 70 -7.45 9.69 -15.41
CA HIS A 70 -7.97 10.32 -16.62
C HIS A 70 -9.50 10.22 -16.72
N ASP A 71 -10.08 9.15 -16.17
CA ASP A 71 -11.51 8.96 -16.20
C ASP A 71 -12.23 9.60 -15.02
N GLY A 72 -11.50 10.27 -14.14
CA GLY A 72 -12.11 10.94 -12.99
C GLY A 72 -12.42 10.03 -11.82
N SER A 73 -12.04 8.75 -11.87
CA SER A 73 -12.39 7.82 -10.80
C SER A 73 -11.66 8.11 -9.50
N PHE A 74 -10.53 8.79 -9.54
CA PHE A 74 -9.86 9.25 -8.33
C PHE A 74 -9.01 10.48 -8.63
N ALA A 75 -8.79 11.28 -7.60
CA ALA A 75 -7.94 12.46 -7.71
C ALA A 75 -7.41 12.78 -6.33
N SER A 76 -6.10 12.86 -6.19
CA SER A 76 -5.50 13.18 -4.92
C SER A 76 -5.51 14.70 -4.69
N PRO A 77 -5.40 15.11 -3.42
CA PRO A 77 -4.99 16.49 -3.18
C PRO A 77 -3.56 16.67 -3.61
N VAL A 78 -3.05 17.89 -3.52
CA VAL A 78 -1.64 18.14 -3.78
C VAL A 78 -0.83 17.41 -2.72
N LEU A 79 0.11 16.60 -3.17
CA LEU A 79 1.01 15.85 -2.29
C LEU A 79 2.35 16.59 -2.25
N TYR A 80 2.72 17.04 -1.07
CA TYR A 80 4.03 17.64 -0.86
C TYR A 80 5.05 16.53 -0.57
N PRO A 81 6.35 16.80 -0.67
CA PRO A 81 7.35 15.75 -0.46
C PRO A 81 7.11 14.96 0.82
N GLY A 82 7.10 13.62 0.69
CA GLY A 82 6.87 12.71 1.79
C GLY A 82 5.42 12.33 2.02
N GLU A 83 4.47 13.01 1.38
CA GLU A 83 3.05 12.72 1.58
C GLU A 83 2.58 11.61 0.66
N SER A 84 1.54 10.90 1.10
CA SER A 84 1.03 9.72 0.40
C SER A 84 -0.47 9.82 0.17
N TYR A 85 -0.93 9.06 -0.83
CA TYR A 85 -2.34 8.98 -1.22
C TYR A 85 -2.64 7.54 -1.56
N TRP A 86 -3.78 7.00 -1.06
CA TRP A 86 -4.15 5.60 -1.21
C TRP A 86 -5.46 5.47 -1.96
N VAL A 87 -5.53 4.46 -2.84
CA VAL A 87 -6.78 4.08 -3.50
C VAL A 87 -6.87 2.57 -3.47
N THR A 88 -8.03 2.04 -3.09
CA THR A 88 -8.29 0.60 -3.17
C THR A 88 -9.11 0.33 -4.43
N PHE A 89 -8.63 -0.58 -5.26
CA PHE A 89 -9.24 -0.89 -6.56
C PHE A 89 -10.01 -2.18 -6.46
N TYR A 90 -11.32 -2.11 -6.68
CA TYR A 90 -12.17 -3.31 -6.65
C TYR A 90 -12.60 -3.75 -8.05
N GLU A 91 -12.83 -2.81 -8.97
CA GLU A 91 -13.37 -3.13 -10.27
C GLU A 91 -12.26 -3.45 -11.25
N PRO A 92 -12.30 -4.60 -11.93
CA PRO A 92 -11.29 -4.90 -12.96
C PRO A 92 -11.30 -3.86 -14.06
N GLY A 93 -10.14 -3.61 -14.60
CA GLY A 93 -9.99 -2.64 -15.68
C GLY A 93 -8.63 -1.98 -15.64
N THR A 94 -8.37 -1.11 -16.59
CA THR A 94 -7.12 -0.35 -16.61
C THR A 94 -7.43 1.11 -16.30
N TYR A 95 -6.74 1.62 -15.31
CA TYR A 95 -6.91 3.00 -14.84
C TYR A 95 -5.63 3.76 -15.14
N THR A 96 -5.71 4.69 -16.09
CA THR A 96 -4.56 5.55 -16.39
C THR A 96 -4.68 6.81 -15.57
N TYR A 97 -3.54 7.34 -15.15
CA TYR A 97 -3.52 8.53 -14.31
C TYR A 97 -2.32 9.39 -14.68
N GLN A 98 -2.33 10.61 -14.18
CA GLN A 98 -1.25 11.54 -14.46
C GLN A 98 -1.08 12.52 -13.32
N CYS A 99 0.12 13.09 -13.22
CA CYS A 99 0.36 14.30 -12.46
C CYS A 99 0.37 15.49 -13.40
N SER A 100 1.00 15.31 -14.56
CA SER A 100 1.08 16.33 -15.59
C SER A 100 1.15 15.61 -16.93
N ASP A 101 1.20 16.38 -18.02
CA ASP A 101 1.23 15.78 -19.35
C ASP A 101 2.38 14.83 -19.55
N SER A 102 3.51 15.08 -18.88
CA SER A 102 4.69 14.25 -19.05
C SER A 102 4.87 13.21 -17.96
N MET A 103 3.98 13.16 -16.98
CA MET A 103 4.15 12.28 -15.82
C MET A 103 2.90 11.42 -15.70
N GLN A 104 2.94 10.22 -16.26
CA GLN A 104 1.77 9.36 -16.38
C GLN A 104 2.07 7.94 -15.93
N GLY A 105 1.02 7.21 -15.56
CA GLY A 105 1.13 5.82 -15.18
C GLY A 105 -0.19 5.09 -15.37
N SER A 106 -0.21 3.81 -14.99
CA SER A 106 -1.43 3.01 -15.07
C SER A 106 -1.48 1.96 -13.97
N VAL A 107 -2.71 1.62 -13.57
CA VAL A 107 -3.00 0.48 -12.71
C VAL A 107 -3.96 -0.41 -13.47
N THR A 108 -3.57 -1.65 -13.70
CA THR A 108 -4.45 -2.66 -14.29
C THR A 108 -4.90 -3.59 -13.19
N VAL A 109 -6.22 -3.72 -13.04
CA VAL A 109 -6.85 -4.53 -11.99
C VAL A 109 -7.43 -5.77 -12.66
N ILE A 110 -7.05 -6.94 -12.18
CA ILE A 110 -7.45 -8.21 -12.78
C ILE A 110 -8.37 -9.02 -11.88
#